data_725ac6ba553aaa6e115254ea47f050cd
#
_entry.id   725ac6ba553aaa6e115254ea47f050cd
#
_cell.length_a   1.000
_cell.length_b   1.000
_cell.length_c   1.000
_cell.angle_alpha   90.00
_cell.angle_beta   90.00
_cell.angle_gamma   90.00
#
_symmetry.space_group_name_H-M   'P 1'
#
loop_
_entity.id
_entity.type
_entity.pdbx_description
1 polymer ?
#
loop_
_entity_poly.entity_id
_entity_poly.type
_entity_poly.pdbx_seq_one_letter_code
_entity_poly.pdbx_strand_id
1 'polypeptide(L)'
;MRRPRTFIIAVLLAALTSVGACGSGDDTDAAAVDPNLPSASTLLPAAAAQMRQVTSAAFDITTEGDTGALPIKSANGSIDNNGTAQGKASLEQAGLPVELDFVAKDDYLYVRGITAGWQKVPLAQAAAVYDPTAILDPAKGIGAVLASATGTTKGREKLDGADHFVVDATFNGAAMSGLVPGVTGDVTGTVWVGVDTPLVHQLRFAVPGDGKGTVTIKFTDFDKPVNVEVPKV
;
A
#
# COMPACT_ATOMS: atom_id res chain seq x y z
N MET A 1 -27.04 -85.91 13.29
CA MET A 1 -28.47 -85.94 12.97
C MET A 1 -28.91 -84.60 12.34
N ARG A 2 -29.54 -84.70 11.17
CA ARG A 2 -30.39 -83.78 10.45
C ARG A 2 -29.77 -82.46 9.85
N ARG A 3 -29.55 -82.56 8.56
CA ARG A 3 -29.71 -81.55 7.48
C ARG A 3 -31.19 -81.10 7.39
N PRO A 4 -31.62 -80.25 6.50
CA PRO A 4 -31.03 -79.24 5.65
C PRO A 4 -31.90 -77.93 5.62
N ARG A 5 -31.58 -76.91 4.87
CA ARG A 5 -32.32 -76.45 3.68
C ARG A 5 -31.82 -75.13 3.15
N THR A 6 -31.36 -75.27 1.93
CA THR A 6 -31.17 -74.38 0.82
C THR A 6 -32.31 -73.37 0.61
N PHE A 7 -31.98 -72.07 0.33
CA PHE A 7 -32.74 -71.31 -0.64
C PHE A 7 -31.80 -70.41 -1.44
N ILE A 8 -31.75 -70.63 -2.70
CA ILE A 8 -31.15 -69.92 -3.79
C ILE A 8 -32.20 -68.88 -4.21
N ILE A 9 -31.81 -67.56 -4.35
CA ILE A 9 -32.45 -66.67 -5.29
C ILE A 9 -31.34 -65.87 -5.94
N ALA A 10 -31.27 -66.06 -7.25
CA ALA A 10 -30.44 -65.35 -8.22
C ALA A 10 -31.12 -64.09 -8.67
N VAL A 11 -30.37 -63.36 -9.51
CA VAL A 11 -30.82 -62.30 -10.46
C VAL A 11 -30.60 -60.89 -9.91
N LEU A 12 -29.90 -59.97 -10.54
CA LEU A 12 -29.71 -59.62 -11.96
C LEU A 12 -28.52 -58.69 -12.13
N LEU A 13 -27.77 -58.86 -13.21
CA LEU A 13 -26.79 -57.89 -13.75
C LEU A 13 -27.48 -56.59 -14.18
N ALA A 14 -26.86 -55.47 -13.88
CA ALA A 14 -26.95 -54.27 -14.67
C ALA A 14 -25.60 -53.56 -14.72
N ALA A 15 -24.84 -53.78 -15.74
CA ALA A 15 -23.66 -53.02 -16.11
C ALA A 15 -24.08 -51.67 -16.67
N LEU A 16 -23.74 -50.59 -16.01
CA LEU A 16 -23.74 -49.27 -16.61
C LEU A 16 -22.28 -48.76 -16.64
N THR A 17 -21.71 -48.86 -17.84
CA THR A 17 -20.47 -48.19 -18.20
C THR A 17 -20.76 -46.67 -18.38
N SER A 18 -20.37 -45.86 -17.42
CA SER A 18 -20.25 -44.43 -17.60
C SER A 18 -18.81 -44.12 -18.02
N VAL A 19 -18.68 -43.76 -19.30
CA VAL A 19 -17.49 -43.17 -19.86
C VAL A 19 -17.33 -41.78 -19.21
N GLY A 20 -16.40 -41.68 -18.25
CA GLY A 20 -15.97 -40.41 -17.72
C GLY A 20 -15.04 -39.70 -18.71
N ALA A 21 -15.54 -38.69 -19.40
CA ALA A 21 -14.69 -37.75 -20.14
C ALA A 21 -13.75 -37.05 -19.17
N CYS A 22 -12.44 -37.27 -19.33
CA CYS A 22 -11.42 -36.35 -18.79
C CYS A 22 -11.53 -35.02 -19.50
N GLY A 23 -12.23 -34.09 -18.90
CA GLY A 23 -12.11 -32.68 -19.21
C GLY A 23 -10.89 -32.15 -18.46
N SER A 24 -9.80 -31.87 -19.16
CA SER A 24 -8.75 -30.99 -18.66
C SER A 24 -9.34 -29.59 -18.56
N GLY A 25 -9.90 -29.29 -17.41
CA GLY A 25 -10.20 -27.92 -17.01
C GLY A 25 -8.94 -27.36 -16.38
N ASP A 26 -8.34 -26.37 -16.99
CA ASP A 26 -7.50 -25.41 -16.30
C ASP A 26 -8.38 -24.77 -15.20
N ASP A 27 -8.39 -25.35 -14.03
CA ASP A 27 -8.86 -24.69 -12.82
C ASP A 27 -7.86 -23.60 -12.48
N THR A 28 -8.03 -22.45 -13.13
CA THR A 28 -7.55 -21.19 -12.59
C THR A 28 -8.35 -21.03 -11.29
N ASP A 29 -7.72 -21.32 -10.19
CA ASP A 29 -8.23 -21.15 -8.84
C ASP A 29 -8.45 -19.63 -8.61
N ALA A 30 -9.54 -19.13 -9.16
CA ALA A 30 -10.07 -17.83 -8.76
C ALA A 30 -10.53 -18.04 -7.31
N ALA A 31 -9.66 -17.74 -6.36
CA ALA A 31 -9.97 -17.76 -4.95
C ALA A 31 -11.33 -17.10 -4.76
N ALA A 32 -12.33 -17.87 -4.35
CA ALA A 32 -13.69 -17.40 -4.17
C ALA A 32 -13.63 -16.24 -3.17
N VAL A 33 -13.90 -15.04 -3.64
CA VAL A 33 -13.95 -13.84 -2.78
C VAL A 33 -15.06 -14.10 -1.77
N ASP A 34 -14.72 -14.04 -0.47
CA ASP A 34 -15.70 -14.20 0.60
C ASP A 34 -16.84 -13.18 0.39
N PRO A 35 -18.10 -13.63 0.16
CA PRO A 35 -19.22 -12.73 -0.11
C PRO A 35 -19.54 -11.77 1.05
N ASN A 36 -18.95 -11.99 2.23
CA ASN A 36 -19.10 -11.12 3.38
C ASN A 36 -18.04 -10.01 3.46
N LEU A 37 -17.09 -9.95 2.51
CA LEU A 37 -16.12 -8.87 2.45
C LEU A 37 -16.77 -7.60 1.88
N PRO A 38 -16.50 -6.43 2.48
CA PRO A 38 -16.91 -5.16 1.88
C PRO A 38 -16.26 -5.00 0.50
N SER A 39 -17.01 -4.47 -0.45
CA SER A 39 -16.47 -4.22 -1.78
C SER A 39 -15.38 -3.13 -1.75
N ALA A 40 -14.40 -3.21 -2.66
CA ALA A 40 -13.40 -2.15 -2.81
C ALA A 40 -14.04 -0.79 -3.15
N SER A 41 -15.16 -0.79 -3.89
CA SER A 41 -15.94 0.42 -4.19
C SER A 41 -16.58 1.06 -2.95
N THR A 42 -16.69 0.35 -1.85
CA THR A 42 -17.12 0.89 -0.55
C THR A 42 -15.92 1.24 0.32
N LEU A 43 -14.91 0.38 0.37
CA LEU A 43 -13.73 0.56 1.25
C LEU A 43 -12.85 1.74 0.82
N LEU A 44 -12.51 1.85 -0.47
CA LEU A 44 -11.59 2.88 -0.93
C LEU A 44 -12.12 4.31 -0.72
N PRO A 45 -13.39 4.65 -1.03
CA PRO A 45 -13.94 5.95 -0.69
C PRO A 45 -14.04 6.20 0.81
N ALA A 46 -14.36 5.19 1.63
CA ALA A 46 -14.38 5.32 3.08
C ALA A 46 -12.99 5.61 3.63
N ALA A 47 -11.98 4.86 3.18
CA ALA A 47 -10.58 5.10 3.53
C ALA A 47 -10.10 6.48 3.06
N ALA A 48 -10.47 6.90 1.85
CA ALA A 48 -10.15 8.24 1.34
C ALA A 48 -10.72 9.35 2.23
N ALA A 49 -11.98 9.21 2.64
CA ALA A 49 -12.64 10.18 3.53
C ALA A 49 -11.97 10.23 4.90
N GLN A 50 -11.62 9.08 5.47
CA GLN A 50 -10.97 9.00 6.77
C GLN A 50 -9.54 9.55 6.72
N MET A 51 -8.74 9.18 5.71
CA MET A 51 -7.38 9.70 5.55
C MET A 51 -7.31 11.23 5.36
N ARG A 52 -8.34 11.85 4.77
CA ARG A 52 -8.42 13.32 4.68
C ARG A 52 -8.68 14.01 6.01
N GLN A 53 -9.17 13.29 7.02
CA GLN A 53 -9.42 13.83 8.36
C GLN A 53 -8.23 13.64 9.29
N VAL A 54 -7.26 12.80 8.90
CA VAL A 54 -6.02 12.60 9.67
C VAL A 54 -5.28 13.91 9.78
N THR A 55 -4.99 14.32 11.01
CA THR A 55 -4.25 15.55 11.29
C THR A 55 -2.75 15.33 11.30
N SER A 56 -2.30 14.11 11.61
CA SER A 56 -0.89 13.73 11.64
C SER A 56 -0.72 12.21 11.62
N ALA A 57 0.45 11.74 11.21
CA ALA A 57 0.84 10.35 11.29
C ALA A 57 2.36 10.20 11.38
N ALA A 58 2.82 9.09 11.96
CA ALA A 58 4.15 8.58 11.69
C ALA A 58 4.11 7.78 10.38
N PHE A 59 5.18 7.84 9.61
CA PHE A 59 5.31 7.12 8.35
C PHE A 59 6.64 6.37 8.26
N ASP A 60 6.63 5.28 7.52
CA ASP A 60 7.80 4.52 7.12
C ASP A 60 7.66 4.17 5.64
N ILE A 61 8.62 4.61 4.83
CA ILE A 61 8.70 4.37 3.39
C ILE A 61 9.90 3.49 3.13
N THR A 62 9.68 2.39 2.41
CA THR A 62 10.75 1.52 1.93
C THR A 62 10.58 1.25 0.45
N THR A 63 11.70 1.15 -0.26
CA THR A 63 11.72 0.76 -1.66
C THR A 63 12.52 -0.52 -1.85
N GLU A 64 12.04 -1.39 -2.72
CA GLU A 64 12.69 -2.65 -3.06
C GLU A 64 12.87 -2.75 -4.58
N GLY A 65 13.93 -3.40 -5.02
CA GLY A 65 14.23 -3.60 -6.43
C GLY A 65 14.72 -2.33 -7.12
N ASP A 66 14.59 -2.31 -8.45
CA ASP A 66 14.96 -1.17 -9.28
C ASP A 66 13.81 -0.17 -9.34
N THR A 67 13.98 0.96 -8.70
CA THR A 67 12.99 2.03 -8.63
C THR A 67 13.20 3.12 -9.69
N GLY A 68 14.09 2.87 -10.66
CA GLY A 68 14.35 3.79 -11.77
C GLY A 68 14.82 5.17 -11.29
N ALA A 69 14.07 6.22 -11.63
CA ALA A 69 14.43 7.59 -11.29
C ALA A 69 14.11 7.98 -9.83
N LEU A 70 13.49 7.11 -9.04
CA LEU A 70 13.17 7.40 -7.64
C LEU A 70 14.40 7.21 -6.75
N PRO A 71 15.02 8.28 -6.24
CA PRO A 71 16.29 8.16 -5.51
C PRO A 71 16.11 7.66 -4.06
N ILE A 72 14.87 7.62 -3.55
CA ILE A 72 14.57 7.27 -2.16
C ILE A 72 14.69 5.77 -1.97
N LYS A 73 15.53 5.33 -1.04
CA LYS A 73 15.62 3.93 -0.59
C LYS A 73 14.78 3.68 0.64
N SER A 74 14.78 4.60 1.56
CA SER A 74 13.90 4.58 2.73
C SER A 74 13.70 5.98 3.28
N ALA A 75 12.58 6.19 3.95
CA ALA A 75 12.36 7.39 4.76
C ALA A 75 11.42 7.04 5.91
N ASN A 76 11.66 7.60 7.07
CA ASN A 76 10.75 7.48 8.21
C ASN A 76 10.68 8.79 8.97
N GLY A 77 9.57 8.98 9.67
CA GLY A 77 9.38 10.22 10.41
C GLY A 77 7.95 10.45 10.84
N SER A 78 7.63 11.70 11.11
CA SER A 78 6.28 12.17 11.41
C SER A 78 5.92 13.35 10.51
N ILE A 79 4.64 13.46 10.22
CA ILE A 79 4.08 14.48 9.34
C ILE A 79 2.73 14.93 9.85
N ASP A 80 2.39 16.21 9.68
CA ASP A 80 1.04 16.73 9.86
C ASP A 80 0.42 17.21 8.53
N ASN A 81 -0.88 17.45 8.56
CA ASN A 81 -1.64 17.92 7.39
C ASN A 81 -1.46 19.42 7.10
N ASN A 82 -0.66 20.14 7.91
CA ASN A 82 -0.32 21.55 7.71
C ASN A 82 1.04 21.72 7.02
N GLY A 83 1.66 20.64 6.57
CA GLY A 83 2.95 20.69 5.89
C GLY A 83 4.16 20.69 6.81
N THR A 84 3.99 20.32 8.09
CA THR A 84 5.10 20.10 9.00
C THR A 84 5.53 18.63 8.94
N ALA A 85 6.81 18.37 8.74
CA ALA A 85 7.34 17.02 8.77
C ALA A 85 8.76 16.99 9.32
N GLN A 86 9.15 15.87 9.91
CA GLN A 86 10.52 15.61 10.31
C GLN A 86 10.84 14.13 10.21
N GLY A 87 12.10 13.81 9.96
CA GLY A 87 12.49 12.43 9.88
C GLY A 87 13.89 12.23 9.35
N LYS A 88 14.12 10.99 8.89
CA LYS A 88 15.35 10.56 8.23
C LYS A 88 15.01 9.98 6.89
N ALA A 89 15.94 10.14 5.94
CA ALA A 89 15.83 9.50 4.64
C ALA A 89 17.19 8.92 4.22
N SER A 90 17.15 7.82 3.50
CA SER A 90 18.26 7.25 2.77
C SER A 90 17.97 7.39 1.28
N LEU A 91 18.87 8.08 0.59
CA LEU A 91 18.78 8.31 -0.85
C LEU A 91 19.90 7.56 -1.54
N GLU A 92 19.68 7.17 -2.80
CA GLU A 92 20.78 6.70 -3.65
C GLU A 92 21.28 7.85 -4.52
N GLN A 93 22.56 8.18 -4.40
CA GLN A 93 23.21 9.17 -5.23
C GLN A 93 24.47 8.56 -5.87
N ALA A 94 24.50 8.48 -7.19
CA ALA A 94 25.59 7.85 -7.95
C ALA A 94 25.96 6.42 -7.47
N GLY A 95 24.95 5.62 -7.11
CA GLY A 95 25.13 4.24 -6.63
C GLY A 95 25.57 4.12 -5.17
N LEU A 96 25.63 5.23 -4.43
CA LEU A 96 26.00 5.24 -3.01
C LEU A 96 24.82 5.67 -2.14
N PRO A 97 24.59 5.01 -0.99
CA PRO A 97 23.58 5.45 -0.05
C PRO A 97 24.03 6.74 0.65
N VAL A 98 23.14 7.73 0.66
CA VAL A 98 23.32 9.00 1.38
C VAL A 98 22.22 9.13 2.40
N GLU A 99 22.58 9.14 3.66
CA GLU A 99 21.63 9.36 4.75
C GLU A 99 21.54 10.84 5.10
N LEU A 100 20.33 11.31 5.36
CA LEU A 100 20.05 12.67 5.78
C LEU A 100 18.95 12.74 6.83
N ASP A 101 19.05 13.72 7.71
CA ASP A 101 17.94 14.19 8.53
C ASP A 101 17.20 15.30 7.77
N PHE A 102 15.90 15.38 7.91
CA PHE A 102 15.11 16.46 7.33
C PHE A 102 14.08 17.02 8.30
N VAL A 103 13.77 18.30 8.12
CA VAL A 103 12.69 19.02 8.77
C VAL A 103 12.01 19.90 7.71
N ALA A 104 10.71 19.72 7.51
CA ALA A 104 9.89 20.63 6.69
C ALA A 104 9.02 21.47 7.61
N LYS A 105 9.11 22.78 7.51
CA LYS A 105 8.29 23.74 8.27
C LYS A 105 8.36 25.13 7.66
N ASP A 106 7.26 25.87 7.71
CA ASP A 106 7.17 27.27 7.31
C ASP A 106 7.71 27.53 5.89
N ASP A 107 7.27 26.73 4.92
CA ASP A 107 7.67 26.77 3.50
C ASP A 107 9.16 26.48 3.23
N TYR A 108 9.86 25.88 4.18
CA TYR A 108 11.26 25.47 4.03
C TYR A 108 11.48 24.01 4.36
N LEU A 109 12.39 23.42 3.62
CA LEU A 109 13.00 22.13 3.93
C LEU A 109 14.40 22.38 4.49
N TYR A 110 14.64 21.89 5.68
CA TYR A 110 15.95 21.82 6.31
C TYR A 110 16.49 20.43 6.14
N VAL A 111 17.69 20.29 5.63
CA VAL A 111 18.34 18.98 5.42
C VAL A 111 19.73 19.00 6.02
N ARG A 112 20.13 17.86 6.56
CA ARG A 112 21.46 17.65 7.12
C ARG A 112 21.97 16.27 6.77
N GLY A 113 23.07 16.18 6.02
CA GLY A 113 23.82 14.95 5.85
C GLY A 113 24.70 14.63 7.07
N ILE A 114 25.30 13.44 7.11
CA ILE A 114 26.06 12.92 8.25
C ILE A 114 27.23 13.84 8.65
N THR A 115 27.86 14.50 7.69
CA THR A 115 29.07 15.32 7.92
C THR A 115 28.84 16.82 7.73
N ALA A 116 27.62 17.25 7.40
CA ALA A 116 27.30 18.63 7.09
C ALA A 116 26.46 19.28 8.19
N GLY A 117 26.49 20.60 8.29
CA GLY A 117 25.51 21.38 9.04
C GLY A 117 24.12 21.37 8.38
N TRP A 118 23.12 21.92 9.05
CA TRP A 118 21.81 22.12 8.48
C TRP A 118 21.88 23.10 7.30
N GLN A 119 21.19 22.76 6.23
CA GLN A 119 21.00 23.61 5.06
C GLN A 119 19.51 23.91 4.91
N LYS A 120 19.17 25.15 4.61
CA LYS A 120 17.81 25.62 4.41
C LYS A 120 17.53 25.80 2.93
N VAL A 121 16.50 25.12 2.42
CA VAL A 121 16.08 25.17 1.02
C VAL A 121 14.59 25.55 0.97
N PRO A 122 14.15 26.45 0.08
CA PRO A 122 12.72 26.67 -0.12
C PRO A 122 12.00 25.36 -0.50
N LEU A 123 10.88 25.05 0.15
CA LEU A 123 10.14 23.81 -0.09
C LEU A 123 9.72 23.69 -1.56
N ALA A 124 9.35 24.79 -2.20
CA ALA A 124 9.00 24.82 -3.63
C ALA A 124 10.15 24.35 -4.55
N GLN A 125 11.42 24.54 -4.17
CA GLN A 125 12.57 24.03 -4.91
C GLN A 125 12.79 22.54 -4.61
N ALA A 126 12.62 22.13 -3.36
CA ALA A 126 12.73 20.72 -2.96
C ALA A 126 11.63 19.87 -3.58
N ALA A 127 10.42 20.39 -3.69
CA ALA A 127 9.25 19.74 -4.28
C ALA A 127 9.44 19.32 -5.75
N ALA A 128 10.36 19.97 -6.47
CA ALA A 128 10.73 19.53 -7.82
C ALA A 128 11.37 18.12 -7.83
N VAL A 129 11.94 17.69 -6.70
CA VAL A 129 12.53 16.35 -6.52
C VAL A 129 11.59 15.48 -5.70
N TYR A 130 11.16 15.95 -4.55
CA TYR A 130 10.22 15.26 -3.66
C TYR A 130 9.66 16.24 -2.61
N ASP A 131 8.35 16.18 -2.41
CA ASP A 131 7.63 16.95 -1.39
C ASP A 131 7.19 16.02 -0.25
N PRO A 132 7.91 15.94 0.86
CA PRO A 132 7.53 15.08 1.97
C PRO A 132 6.18 15.48 2.60
N THR A 133 5.74 16.72 2.44
CA THR A 133 4.49 17.22 3.02
C THR A 133 3.25 16.80 2.21
N ALA A 134 3.44 16.32 0.99
CA ALA A 134 2.35 15.92 0.11
C ALA A 134 1.56 14.70 0.62
N ILE A 135 2.16 13.84 1.45
CA ILE A 135 1.59 12.55 1.85
C ILE A 135 0.21 12.71 2.54
N LEU A 136 0.08 13.66 3.48
CA LEU A 136 -1.17 13.95 4.20
C LEU A 136 -1.91 15.20 3.68
N ASP A 137 -1.45 15.80 2.59
CA ASP A 137 -2.15 16.93 1.98
C ASP A 137 -3.59 16.51 1.59
N PRO A 138 -4.63 17.21 2.06
CA PRO A 138 -6.01 16.81 1.80
C PRO A 138 -6.41 16.82 0.32
N ALA A 139 -5.73 17.65 -0.50
CA ALA A 139 -6.05 17.82 -1.92
C ALA A 139 -5.28 16.88 -2.84
N LYS A 140 -4.04 16.53 -2.51
CA LYS A 140 -3.14 15.74 -3.38
C LYS A 140 -2.54 14.50 -2.71
N GLY A 141 -2.73 14.32 -1.40
CA GLY A 141 -2.16 13.24 -0.62
C GLY A 141 -2.87 11.90 -0.79
N ILE A 142 -2.58 10.97 0.11
CA ILE A 142 -3.13 9.59 0.09
C ILE A 142 -4.66 9.59 -0.01
N GLY A 143 -5.36 10.49 0.68
CA GLY A 143 -6.81 10.59 0.61
C GLY A 143 -7.33 10.94 -0.79
N ALA A 144 -6.60 11.77 -1.55
CA ALA A 144 -6.96 12.10 -2.93
C ALA A 144 -6.69 10.93 -3.90
N VAL A 145 -5.57 10.24 -3.72
CA VAL A 145 -5.22 9.05 -4.51
C VAL A 145 -6.26 7.95 -4.33
N LEU A 146 -6.66 7.65 -3.10
CA LEU A 146 -7.66 6.62 -2.80
C LEU A 146 -9.05 6.97 -3.34
N ALA A 147 -9.42 8.25 -3.38
CA ALA A 147 -10.72 8.68 -3.88
C ALA A 147 -10.95 8.37 -5.36
N SER A 148 -9.86 8.29 -6.15
CA SER A 148 -9.89 7.97 -7.58
C SER A 148 -9.48 6.52 -7.86
N ALA A 149 -9.12 5.75 -6.85
CA ALA A 149 -8.69 4.37 -7.01
C ALA A 149 -9.88 3.43 -7.26
N THR A 150 -9.62 2.40 -8.04
CA THR A 150 -10.52 1.26 -8.26
C THR A 150 -9.84 -0.03 -7.81
N GLY A 151 -10.60 -1.08 -7.53
CA GLY A 151 -9.95 -2.31 -7.09
C GLY A 151 -10.89 -3.43 -6.71
N THR A 152 -10.32 -4.47 -6.10
CA THR A 152 -11.03 -5.66 -5.61
C THR A 152 -10.53 -6.00 -4.22
N THR A 153 -11.45 -6.21 -3.28
CA THR A 153 -11.10 -6.71 -1.95
C THR A 153 -10.72 -8.18 -2.04
N LYS A 154 -9.54 -8.52 -1.58
CA LYS A 154 -8.99 -9.89 -1.66
C LYS A 154 -9.27 -10.71 -0.42
N GLY A 155 -9.33 -10.08 0.74
CA GLY A 155 -9.50 -10.79 2.00
C GLY A 155 -9.21 -9.92 3.21
N ARG A 156 -8.85 -10.59 4.30
CA ARG A 156 -8.37 -9.97 5.54
C ARG A 156 -7.01 -10.52 5.89
N GLU A 157 -6.15 -9.66 6.37
CA GLU A 157 -4.82 -10.01 6.88
C GLU A 157 -4.56 -9.30 8.22
N LYS A 158 -3.68 -9.90 9.03
CA LYS A 158 -3.13 -9.23 10.20
C LYS A 158 -1.88 -8.46 9.83
N LEU A 159 -1.90 -7.16 10.09
CA LEU A 159 -0.75 -6.28 9.98
C LEU A 159 -0.50 -5.68 11.38
N ASP A 160 0.70 -5.90 11.92
CA ASP A 160 1.11 -5.42 13.25
C ASP A 160 0.10 -5.80 14.38
N GLY A 161 -0.53 -6.99 14.25
CA GLY A 161 -1.47 -7.56 15.22
C GLY A 161 -2.94 -7.15 15.06
N ALA A 162 -3.25 -6.16 14.22
CA ALA A 162 -4.60 -5.72 13.92
C ALA A 162 -5.12 -6.30 12.59
N ASP A 163 -6.44 -6.47 12.48
CA ASP A 163 -7.07 -6.98 11.27
C ASP A 163 -7.28 -5.87 10.23
N HIS A 164 -6.93 -6.15 8.98
CA HIS A 164 -7.06 -5.23 7.85
C HIS A 164 -7.75 -5.92 6.68
N PHE A 165 -8.58 -5.17 5.98
CA PHE A 165 -9.00 -5.55 4.63
C PHE A 165 -7.87 -5.29 3.66
N VAL A 166 -7.61 -6.26 2.79
CA VAL A 166 -6.61 -6.18 1.72
C VAL A 166 -7.30 -5.91 0.41
N VAL A 167 -6.94 -4.82 -0.24
CA VAL A 167 -7.54 -4.38 -1.50
C VAL A 167 -6.45 -4.28 -2.56
N ASP A 168 -6.53 -5.10 -3.59
CA ASP A 168 -5.75 -4.86 -4.81
C ASP A 168 -6.40 -3.70 -5.56
N ALA A 169 -5.61 -2.66 -5.83
CA ALA A 169 -6.07 -1.39 -6.34
C ALA A 169 -5.28 -0.93 -7.56
N THR A 170 -5.96 -0.18 -8.41
CA THR A 170 -5.36 0.62 -9.47
C THR A 170 -5.56 2.08 -9.11
N PHE A 171 -4.47 2.81 -8.99
CA PHE A 171 -4.41 4.23 -8.67
C PHE A 171 -4.29 5.05 -9.94
N ASN A 172 -5.07 6.09 -10.06
CA ASN A 172 -5.00 6.99 -11.19
C ASN A 172 -3.65 7.72 -11.24
N GLY A 173 -2.99 7.70 -12.41
CA GLY A 173 -1.66 8.26 -12.58
C GLY A 173 -1.58 9.76 -12.29
N ALA A 174 -2.60 10.53 -12.65
CA ALA A 174 -2.65 11.96 -12.36
C ALA A 174 -2.74 12.25 -10.84
N ALA A 175 -3.47 11.42 -10.09
CA ALA A 175 -3.51 11.52 -8.64
C ALA A 175 -2.19 11.07 -8.00
N MET A 176 -1.58 9.99 -8.52
CA MET A 176 -0.29 9.49 -8.04
C MET A 176 0.87 10.47 -8.27
N SER A 177 0.84 11.23 -9.37
CA SER A 177 1.90 12.21 -9.67
C SER A 177 2.07 13.30 -8.62
N GLY A 178 1.03 13.57 -7.82
CA GLY A 178 1.08 14.47 -6.67
C GLY A 178 1.89 13.90 -5.49
N LEU A 179 2.02 12.59 -5.38
CA LEU A 179 2.78 11.89 -4.34
C LEU A 179 4.15 11.42 -4.81
N VAL A 180 4.21 10.93 -6.04
CA VAL A 180 5.43 10.35 -6.63
C VAL A 180 5.73 11.07 -7.92
N PRO A 181 6.70 11.99 -7.92
CA PRO A 181 7.10 12.71 -9.13
C PRO A 181 7.51 11.75 -10.26
N GLY A 182 7.14 12.11 -11.49
CA GLY A 182 7.46 11.30 -12.67
C GLY A 182 6.48 10.18 -13.01
N VAL A 183 5.46 9.95 -12.19
CA VAL A 183 4.37 9.02 -12.54
C VAL A 183 3.50 9.62 -13.64
N THR A 184 3.39 8.92 -14.77
CA THR A 184 2.62 9.39 -15.95
C THR A 184 1.44 8.48 -16.28
N GLY A 185 1.36 7.28 -15.72
CA GLY A 185 0.31 6.29 -15.98
C GLY A 185 -0.27 5.71 -14.70
N ASP A 186 -1.33 4.94 -14.84
CA ASP A 186 -1.97 4.26 -13.73
C ASP A 186 -1.00 3.28 -13.04
N VAL A 187 -1.12 3.19 -11.73
CA VAL A 187 -0.23 2.39 -10.89
C VAL A 187 -1.04 1.32 -10.19
N THR A 188 -0.58 0.08 -10.24
CA THR A 188 -1.20 -1.02 -9.49
C THR A 188 -0.51 -1.21 -8.15
N GLY A 189 -1.29 -1.64 -7.15
CA GLY A 189 -0.77 -1.90 -5.83
C GLY A 189 -1.79 -2.53 -4.90
N THR A 190 -1.42 -2.65 -3.63
CA THR A 190 -2.25 -3.22 -2.58
C THR A 190 -2.37 -2.24 -1.42
N VAL A 191 -3.58 -2.12 -0.87
CA VAL A 191 -3.91 -1.24 0.26
C VAL A 191 -4.38 -2.09 1.43
N TRP A 192 -3.87 -1.84 2.62
CA TRP A 192 -4.34 -2.41 3.88
C TRP A 192 -5.16 -1.38 4.63
N VAL A 193 -6.46 -1.62 4.70
CA VAL A 193 -7.45 -0.74 5.33
C VAL A 193 -7.90 -1.36 6.64
N GLY A 194 -7.81 -0.63 7.73
CA GLY A 194 -8.23 -1.10 9.05
C GLY A 194 -9.70 -1.53 9.08
N VAL A 195 -9.99 -2.64 9.78
CA VAL A 195 -11.36 -3.19 9.88
C VAL A 195 -12.23 -2.33 10.80
N ASP A 196 -11.69 -1.90 11.94
CA ASP A 196 -12.44 -1.12 12.94
C ASP A 196 -12.62 0.34 12.53
N THR A 197 -11.58 0.92 11.97
CA THR A 197 -11.57 2.28 11.43
C THR A 197 -10.93 2.22 10.04
N PRO A 198 -11.55 2.74 8.99
CA PRO A 198 -11.06 2.59 7.62
C PRO A 198 -9.86 3.52 7.32
N LEU A 199 -8.86 3.51 8.21
CA LEU A 199 -7.56 4.13 7.99
C LEU A 199 -6.67 3.24 7.13
N VAL A 200 -5.86 3.84 6.27
CA VAL A 200 -4.83 3.11 5.53
C VAL A 200 -3.60 2.97 6.42
N HIS A 201 -3.28 1.75 6.79
CA HIS A 201 -2.08 1.44 7.57
C HIS A 201 -0.89 1.08 6.70
N GLN A 202 -1.14 0.55 5.51
CA GLN A 202 -0.08 0.25 4.53
C GLN A 202 -0.60 0.42 3.11
N LEU A 203 0.26 0.96 2.27
CA LEU A 203 0.12 1.03 0.83
C LEU A 203 1.38 0.47 0.19
N ARG A 204 1.23 -0.47 -0.74
CA ARG A 204 2.34 -1.00 -1.54
C ARG A 204 1.99 -0.88 -3.00
N PHE A 205 2.89 -0.35 -3.81
CA PHE A 205 2.65 -0.18 -5.24
C PHE A 205 3.92 -0.41 -6.06
N ALA A 206 3.72 -0.84 -7.31
CA ALA A 206 4.80 -0.96 -8.28
C ALA A 206 5.23 0.44 -8.73
N VAL A 207 6.54 0.64 -8.87
CA VAL A 207 7.08 1.88 -9.46
C VAL A 207 6.78 1.87 -10.97
N PRO A 208 6.16 2.92 -11.52
CA PRO A 208 5.89 3.00 -12.94
C PRO A 208 7.17 3.13 -13.77
N GLY A 209 7.17 2.57 -14.99
CA GLY A 209 8.28 2.64 -15.93
C GLY A 209 8.98 1.30 -16.12
N ASP A 210 10.23 1.35 -16.57
CA ASP A 210 11.03 0.14 -16.82
C ASP A 210 11.56 -0.53 -15.55
N GLY A 211 11.34 0.10 -14.39
CA GLY A 211 11.73 -0.41 -13.09
C GLY A 211 10.85 -1.58 -12.64
N LYS A 212 11.47 -2.54 -11.97
CA LYS A 212 10.77 -3.68 -11.32
C LYS A 212 10.70 -3.48 -9.80
N GLY A 213 10.74 -2.23 -9.37
CA GLY A 213 10.74 -1.88 -7.96
C GLY A 213 9.34 -1.75 -7.38
N THR A 214 9.26 -1.83 -6.07
CA THR A 214 8.07 -1.55 -5.30
C THR A 214 8.36 -0.48 -4.24
N VAL A 215 7.34 0.32 -3.93
CA VAL A 215 7.32 1.25 -2.81
C VAL A 215 6.31 0.74 -1.80
N THR A 216 6.70 0.66 -0.56
CA THR A 216 5.81 0.39 0.57
C THR A 216 5.80 1.61 1.48
N ILE A 217 4.62 2.10 1.82
CA ILE A 217 4.40 3.17 2.79
C ILE A 217 3.57 2.59 3.92
N LYS A 218 4.04 2.70 5.15
CA LYS A 218 3.30 2.37 6.37
C LYS A 218 2.93 3.63 7.12
N PHE A 219 1.78 3.62 7.77
CA PHE A 219 1.31 4.70 8.63
C PHE A 219 0.96 4.15 10.01
N THR A 220 1.44 4.86 11.03
CA THR A 220 1.15 4.58 12.44
C THR A 220 0.92 5.89 13.17
N ASP A 221 0.63 5.82 14.46
CA ASP A 221 0.57 6.99 15.34
C ASP A 221 -0.32 8.12 14.82
N PHE A 222 -1.48 7.77 14.25
CA PHE A 222 -2.44 8.74 13.73
C PHE A 222 -2.88 9.74 14.79
N ASP A 223 -3.03 11.00 14.38
CA ASP A 223 -3.53 12.13 15.16
C ASP A 223 -2.71 12.46 16.42
N LYS A 224 -1.45 11.98 16.49
CA LYS A 224 -0.52 12.36 17.55
C LYS A 224 0.17 13.69 17.21
N PRO A 225 0.36 14.60 18.19
CA PRO A 225 1.01 15.87 17.94
C PRO A 225 2.40 15.73 17.33
N VAL A 226 2.66 16.45 16.25
CA VAL A 226 3.99 16.53 15.62
C VAL A 226 4.69 17.79 16.14
N ASN A 227 5.68 17.59 17.01
CA ASN A 227 6.47 18.68 17.57
C ASN A 227 7.79 18.79 16.80
N VAL A 228 7.93 19.85 16.01
CA VAL A 228 9.12 20.10 15.20
C VAL A 228 9.79 21.39 15.62
N GLU A 229 11.07 21.29 15.93
CA GLU A 229 11.93 22.44 16.17
C GLU A 229 12.67 22.79 14.88
N VAL A 230 12.63 24.10 14.51
CA VAL A 230 13.38 24.59 13.36
C VAL A 230 14.87 24.55 13.67
N PRO A 231 15.68 23.84 12.85
CA PRO A 231 17.12 23.80 13.08
C PRO A 231 17.80 25.16 12.89
N LYS A 232 18.86 25.40 13.61
CA LYS A 232 19.76 26.54 13.40
C LYS A 232 20.68 26.23 12.21
N VAL A 233 20.67 27.09 11.21
CA VAL A 233 21.53 27.07 10.00
C VAL A 233 22.65 28.05 10.11
#